data_db012241ff8f4c39ac78d6e6ab1824a1
#
_entry.id   db012241ff8f4c39ac78d6e6ab1824a1
#
_cell.length_a   1.000
_cell.length_b   1.000
_cell.length_c   1.000
_cell.angle_alpha   90.00
_cell.angle_beta   90.00
_cell.angle_gamma   90.00
#
_symmetry.space_group_name_H-M   'P 1'
#
loop_
_entity.id
_entity.type
_entity.pdbx_description
1 polymer ?
#
loop_
_entity_poly.entity_id
_entity_poly.type
_entity_poly.pdbx_seq_one_letter_code
_entity_poly.pdbx_strand_id
1 'polypeptide(L)'
;MVGRVVPLTTSQQTAATAAAAFLAQPSLARSTRRSYDQTLTRLVRELGSDQPLSTLTVEAITVAVMTAWGGRAPATWNRQVATVRSFLAFCRRRRWLVEDLTVDLERRPEPADRTKAIPLPELERLWRREDVGVREKALWRLLYETAARASEALAINVEDLDLENKRVRVCSKGGDIDWLHFQTGSARLLPRLIGGRTRGPLFLADRRPVPARTPATVDRCPETGRARLSYRRAEALFREASGGCTLHQLRHSALTHLAEQNVSLPLLMAKSHHASPRSLQRYARPGAEAVAAMTAATDPARRRNLDRLE
;
A
#
# COMPACT_ATOMS: atom_id res chain seq x y z
N MET A 1 5.50 -54.19 -23.97
CA MET A 1 5.62 -52.77 -24.34
C MET A 1 4.31 -52.08 -24.04
N VAL A 2 4.21 -51.36 -22.93
CA VAL A 2 3.01 -50.63 -22.56
C VAL A 2 3.10 -49.27 -23.21
N GLY A 3 2.27 -49.02 -24.21
CA GLY A 3 2.18 -47.75 -24.92
C GLY A 3 1.72 -46.64 -23.96
N ARG A 4 2.53 -45.65 -23.76
CA ARG A 4 2.22 -44.41 -23.02
C ARG A 4 1.19 -43.63 -23.84
N VAL A 5 -0.08 -43.70 -23.47
CA VAL A 5 -1.12 -42.85 -24.03
C VAL A 5 -0.86 -41.42 -23.59
N VAL A 6 -0.27 -40.62 -24.47
CA VAL A 6 -0.16 -39.17 -24.30
C VAL A 6 -1.53 -38.59 -24.63
N PRO A 7 -2.22 -37.89 -23.71
CA PRO A 7 -3.49 -37.27 -24.04
C PRO A 7 -3.28 -36.17 -25.07
N LEU A 8 -3.86 -36.32 -26.24
CA LEU A 8 -3.93 -35.33 -27.32
C LEU A 8 -4.90 -34.18 -26.94
N THR A 9 -4.56 -33.42 -25.94
CA THR A 9 -5.10 -32.09 -25.75
C THR A 9 -3.94 -31.11 -25.73
N THR A 10 -3.31 -30.96 -26.87
CA THR A 10 -2.40 -29.87 -27.13
C THR A 10 -3.27 -28.60 -27.16
N SER A 11 -3.54 -28.04 -26.01
CA SER A 11 -4.15 -26.73 -25.89
C SER A 11 -3.33 -25.76 -26.73
N GLN A 12 -3.91 -25.22 -27.79
CA GLN A 12 -3.27 -24.16 -28.61
C GLN A 12 -3.20 -22.83 -27.85
N GLN A 13 -3.02 -22.88 -26.53
CA GLN A 13 -2.91 -21.69 -25.72
C GLN A 13 -1.57 -21.01 -25.96
N THR A 14 -1.63 -19.79 -26.47
CA THR A 14 -0.44 -18.95 -26.60
C THR A 14 -0.15 -18.20 -25.30
N ALA A 15 1.05 -17.65 -25.18
CA ALA A 15 1.43 -16.82 -24.04
C ALA A 15 0.46 -15.65 -23.84
N ALA A 16 -0.02 -15.01 -24.93
CA ALA A 16 -0.97 -13.90 -24.89
C ALA A 16 -2.36 -14.34 -24.42
N THR A 17 -2.92 -15.42 -24.98
CA THR A 17 -4.26 -15.90 -24.61
C THR A 17 -4.31 -16.40 -23.16
N ALA A 18 -3.24 -17.04 -22.70
CA ALA A 18 -3.12 -17.48 -21.31
C ALA A 18 -3.00 -16.30 -20.33
N ALA A 19 -2.23 -15.26 -20.69
CA ALA A 19 -2.14 -14.04 -19.89
C ALA A 19 -3.50 -13.33 -19.78
N ALA A 20 -4.25 -13.23 -20.87
CA ALA A 20 -5.60 -12.66 -20.86
C ALA A 20 -6.54 -13.47 -19.95
N ALA A 21 -6.52 -14.79 -20.03
CA ALA A 21 -7.32 -15.67 -19.17
C ALA A 21 -6.94 -15.55 -17.69
N PHE A 22 -5.64 -15.40 -17.37
CA PHE A 22 -5.17 -15.18 -16.01
C PHE A 22 -5.70 -13.84 -15.46
N LEU A 23 -5.64 -12.77 -16.25
CA LEU A 23 -6.11 -11.44 -15.86
C LEU A 23 -7.64 -11.34 -15.75
N ALA A 24 -8.37 -12.22 -16.42
CA ALA A 24 -9.84 -12.28 -16.36
C ALA A 24 -10.40 -12.90 -15.07
N GLN A 25 -9.53 -13.42 -14.17
CA GLN A 25 -10.00 -14.04 -12.93
C GLN A 25 -10.79 -13.03 -12.06
N PRO A 26 -12.03 -13.37 -11.62
CA PRO A 26 -12.85 -12.48 -10.79
C PRO A 26 -12.21 -12.15 -9.43
N SER A 27 -11.42 -13.07 -8.89
CA SER A 27 -10.73 -12.91 -7.59
C SER A 27 -9.63 -11.86 -7.58
N LEU A 28 -9.18 -11.38 -8.75
CA LEU A 28 -8.13 -10.38 -8.83
C LEU A 28 -8.68 -8.98 -8.55
N ALA A 29 -8.25 -8.37 -7.46
CA ALA A 29 -8.52 -6.97 -7.19
C ALA A 29 -8.02 -6.07 -8.34
N ARG A 30 -8.74 -4.96 -8.63
CA ARG A 30 -8.45 -4.06 -9.75
C ARG A 30 -6.98 -3.58 -9.78
N SER A 31 -6.42 -3.23 -8.63
CA SER A 31 -5.02 -2.80 -8.51
C SER A 31 -4.02 -3.93 -8.81
N THR A 32 -4.31 -5.14 -8.32
CA THR A 32 -3.49 -6.34 -8.58
C THR A 32 -3.53 -6.70 -10.06
N ARG A 33 -4.72 -6.68 -10.67
CA ARG A 33 -4.90 -6.94 -12.11
C ARG A 33 -4.07 -5.97 -12.95
N ARG A 34 -4.10 -4.65 -12.64
CA ARG A 34 -3.29 -3.64 -13.35
C ARG A 34 -1.79 -3.91 -13.22
N SER A 35 -1.32 -4.28 -12.02
CA SER A 35 0.09 -4.62 -11.80
C SER A 35 0.52 -5.88 -12.55
N TYR A 36 -0.34 -6.89 -12.54
CA TYR A 36 -0.11 -8.15 -13.26
C TYR A 36 -0.13 -7.94 -14.78
N ASP A 37 -1.08 -7.16 -15.27
CA ASP A 37 -1.17 -6.79 -16.68
C ASP A 37 0.11 -6.15 -17.20
N GLN A 38 0.64 -5.15 -16.50
CA GLN A 38 1.91 -4.52 -16.87
C GLN A 38 3.09 -5.52 -16.94
N THR A 39 3.13 -6.46 -15.99
CA THR A 39 4.17 -7.48 -15.96
C THR A 39 4.00 -8.47 -17.10
N LEU A 40 2.79 -8.99 -17.29
CA LEU A 40 2.52 -10.02 -18.28
C LEU A 40 2.60 -9.47 -19.71
N THR A 41 2.14 -8.24 -19.96
CA THR A 41 2.35 -7.57 -21.25
C THR A 41 3.83 -7.53 -21.62
N ARG A 42 4.70 -7.22 -20.66
CA ARG A 42 6.14 -7.20 -20.91
C ARG A 42 6.70 -8.61 -21.11
N LEU A 43 6.31 -9.58 -20.28
CA LEU A 43 6.73 -10.96 -20.41
C LEU A 43 6.34 -11.54 -21.77
N VAL A 44 5.08 -11.37 -22.18
CA VAL A 44 4.54 -11.85 -23.46
C VAL A 44 5.30 -11.24 -24.64
N ARG A 45 5.69 -9.97 -24.55
CA ARG A 45 6.51 -9.32 -25.59
C ARG A 45 7.89 -9.97 -25.73
N GLU A 46 8.54 -10.35 -24.62
CA GLU A 46 9.85 -11.01 -24.66
C GLU A 46 9.76 -12.48 -25.14
N LEU A 47 8.64 -13.15 -24.86
CA LEU A 47 8.40 -14.54 -25.30
C LEU A 47 7.88 -14.65 -26.74
N GLY A 48 7.21 -13.60 -27.24
CA GLY A 48 6.40 -13.62 -28.45
C GLY A 48 4.92 -13.91 -28.12
N SER A 49 4.00 -13.08 -28.67
CA SER A 49 2.56 -13.16 -28.40
C SER A 49 1.94 -14.51 -28.78
N ASP A 50 2.38 -15.07 -29.88
CA ASP A 50 1.85 -16.27 -30.50
C ASP A 50 2.59 -17.55 -30.08
N GLN A 51 3.59 -17.42 -29.17
CA GLN A 51 4.36 -18.55 -28.68
C GLN A 51 3.45 -19.52 -27.94
N PRO A 52 3.36 -20.79 -28.39
CA PRO A 52 2.56 -21.82 -27.70
C PRO A 52 3.16 -22.12 -26.32
N LEU A 53 2.30 -22.20 -25.29
CA LEU A 53 2.76 -22.53 -23.94
C LEU A 53 3.47 -23.88 -23.86
N SER A 54 3.04 -24.86 -24.68
CA SER A 54 3.62 -26.21 -24.71
C SER A 54 5.07 -26.28 -25.17
N THR A 55 5.56 -25.24 -25.82
CA THR A 55 6.94 -25.14 -26.31
C THR A 55 7.85 -24.30 -25.40
N LEU A 56 7.30 -23.72 -24.34
CA LEU A 56 8.10 -22.96 -23.39
C LEU A 56 8.97 -23.89 -22.53
N THR A 57 10.21 -23.47 -22.33
CA THR A 57 11.17 -24.16 -21.47
C THR A 57 11.57 -23.27 -20.29
N VAL A 58 12.23 -23.86 -19.29
CA VAL A 58 12.79 -23.12 -18.15
C VAL A 58 13.75 -22.03 -18.62
N GLU A 59 14.61 -22.36 -19.59
CA GLU A 59 15.58 -21.42 -20.15
C GLU A 59 14.89 -20.26 -20.86
N ALA A 60 13.85 -20.51 -21.66
CA ALA A 60 13.13 -19.47 -22.36
C ALA A 60 12.46 -18.47 -21.40
N ILE A 61 11.85 -18.97 -20.33
CA ILE A 61 11.27 -18.13 -19.28
C ILE A 61 12.35 -17.35 -18.53
N THR A 62 13.46 -18.00 -18.17
CA THR A 62 14.56 -17.35 -17.46
C THR A 62 15.19 -16.25 -18.30
N VAL A 63 15.45 -16.48 -19.59
CA VAL A 63 15.98 -15.48 -20.51
C VAL A 63 15.02 -14.31 -20.66
N ALA A 64 13.73 -14.56 -20.88
CA ALA A 64 12.73 -13.52 -21.02
C ALA A 64 12.62 -12.63 -19.75
N VAL A 65 12.63 -13.25 -18.56
CA VAL A 65 12.59 -12.52 -17.28
C VAL A 65 13.86 -11.74 -17.02
N MET A 66 15.03 -12.32 -17.34
CA MET A 66 16.32 -11.64 -17.21
C MET A 66 16.43 -10.45 -18.17
N THR A 67 16.00 -10.60 -19.41
CA THR A 67 15.96 -9.51 -20.40
C THR A 67 15.04 -8.38 -19.93
N ALA A 68 13.86 -8.74 -19.46
CA ALA A 68 12.88 -7.75 -19.02
C ALA A 68 13.31 -7.01 -17.73
N TRP A 69 13.87 -7.69 -16.74
CA TRP A 69 14.06 -7.12 -15.40
C TRP A 69 15.39 -7.43 -14.73
N GLY A 70 16.33 -8.09 -15.41
CA GLY A 70 17.63 -8.52 -14.83
C GLY A 70 18.40 -7.38 -14.16
N GLY A 71 18.40 -6.18 -14.74
CA GLY A 71 19.06 -4.97 -14.18
C GLY A 71 18.23 -4.17 -13.18
N ARG A 72 17.04 -4.66 -12.74
CA ARG A 72 16.19 -3.92 -11.80
C ARG A 72 16.59 -4.19 -10.35
N ALA A 73 16.25 -3.21 -9.46
CA ALA A 73 16.44 -3.35 -8.03
C ALA A 73 15.77 -4.62 -7.48
N PRO A 74 16.35 -5.27 -6.43
CA PRO A 74 15.86 -6.53 -5.87
C PRO A 74 14.35 -6.57 -5.57
N ALA A 75 13.79 -5.52 -4.97
CA ALA A 75 12.36 -5.44 -4.67
C ALA A 75 11.50 -5.45 -5.95
N THR A 76 11.94 -4.78 -7.01
CA THR A 76 11.26 -4.81 -8.32
C THR A 76 11.37 -6.18 -8.94
N TRP A 77 12.57 -6.75 -9.00
CA TRP A 77 12.79 -8.10 -9.48
C TRP A 77 11.88 -9.11 -8.77
N ASN A 78 11.92 -9.16 -7.46
CA ASN A 78 11.15 -10.10 -6.64
C ASN A 78 9.64 -9.99 -6.89
N ARG A 79 9.13 -8.77 -7.06
CA ARG A 79 7.72 -8.53 -7.39
C ARG A 79 7.37 -9.07 -8.78
N GLN A 80 8.22 -8.86 -9.78
CA GLN A 80 7.98 -9.36 -11.13
C GLN A 80 8.03 -10.89 -11.18
N VAL A 81 9.05 -11.49 -10.57
CA VAL A 81 9.19 -12.94 -10.44
C VAL A 81 7.97 -13.55 -9.73
N ALA A 82 7.47 -12.93 -8.66
CA ALA A 82 6.27 -13.41 -7.98
C ALA A 82 5.03 -13.39 -8.90
N THR A 83 4.90 -12.38 -9.76
CA THR A 83 3.82 -12.32 -10.75
C THR A 83 3.95 -13.42 -11.80
N VAL A 84 5.16 -13.64 -12.34
CA VAL A 84 5.44 -14.70 -13.32
C VAL A 84 5.15 -16.08 -12.71
N ARG A 85 5.61 -16.34 -11.48
CA ARG A 85 5.30 -17.58 -10.76
C ARG A 85 3.81 -17.79 -10.58
N SER A 86 3.06 -16.75 -10.20
CA SER A 86 1.61 -16.82 -10.04
C SER A 86 0.91 -17.16 -11.36
N PHE A 87 1.34 -16.56 -12.46
CA PHE A 87 0.83 -16.81 -13.80
C PHE A 87 1.11 -18.24 -14.27
N LEU A 88 2.36 -18.70 -14.19
CA LEU A 88 2.73 -20.05 -14.63
C LEU A 88 2.11 -21.13 -13.74
N ALA A 89 1.96 -20.88 -12.43
CA ALA A 89 1.19 -21.75 -11.55
C ALA A 89 -0.30 -21.83 -11.94
N PHE A 90 -0.90 -20.73 -12.41
CA PHE A 90 -2.24 -20.76 -12.98
C PHE A 90 -2.30 -21.62 -14.25
N CYS A 91 -1.34 -21.47 -15.16
CA CYS A 91 -1.26 -22.29 -16.38
C CYS A 91 -1.14 -23.78 -16.06
N ARG A 92 -0.35 -24.14 -15.04
CA ARG A 92 -0.25 -25.53 -14.57
C ARG A 92 -1.56 -26.05 -13.99
N ARG A 93 -2.25 -25.28 -13.16
CA ARG A 93 -3.59 -25.68 -12.64
C ARG A 93 -4.61 -25.88 -13.75
N ARG A 94 -4.48 -25.17 -14.87
CA ARG A 94 -5.31 -25.35 -16.08
C ARG A 94 -4.82 -26.48 -16.97
N ARG A 95 -3.73 -27.17 -16.60
CA ARG A 95 -3.11 -28.24 -17.41
C ARG A 95 -2.62 -27.76 -18.79
N TRP A 96 -2.32 -26.46 -18.92
CA TRP A 96 -1.69 -25.87 -20.11
C TRP A 96 -0.17 -26.03 -20.09
N LEU A 97 0.40 -26.24 -18.91
CA LEU A 97 1.78 -26.58 -18.66
C LEU A 97 1.85 -27.79 -17.73
N VAL A 98 2.83 -28.63 -17.92
CA VAL A 98 3.09 -29.79 -17.07
C VAL A 98 4.13 -29.44 -15.99
N GLU A 99 5.23 -28.82 -16.38
CA GLU A 99 6.38 -28.57 -15.54
C GLU A 99 6.34 -27.18 -14.90
N ASP A 100 7.14 -27.02 -13.85
CA ASP A 100 7.37 -25.71 -13.25
C ASP A 100 8.54 -24.99 -13.97
N LEU A 101 8.17 -24.05 -14.84
CA LEU A 101 9.14 -23.28 -15.61
C LEU A 101 9.78 -22.14 -14.82
N THR A 102 9.59 -22.07 -13.49
CA THR A 102 10.11 -20.98 -12.65
C THR A 102 11.21 -21.41 -11.68
N VAL A 103 11.73 -22.62 -11.83
CA VAL A 103 12.70 -23.22 -10.88
C VAL A 103 13.96 -22.37 -10.74
N ASP A 104 14.45 -21.77 -11.83
CA ASP A 104 15.67 -20.96 -11.85
C ASP A 104 15.45 -19.46 -11.54
N LEU A 105 14.19 -19.07 -11.29
CA LEU A 105 13.87 -17.68 -10.97
C LEU A 105 14.01 -17.40 -9.46
N GLU A 106 15.21 -17.28 -8.97
CA GLU A 106 15.45 -17.03 -7.55
C GLU A 106 15.08 -15.62 -7.10
N ARG A 107 14.67 -15.50 -5.84
CA ARG A 107 14.51 -14.19 -5.19
C ARG A 107 15.86 -13.59 -4.88
N ARG A 108 16.00 -12.28 -5.10
CA ARG A 108 17.18 -11.52 -4.72
C ARG A 108 17.04 -11.01 -3.28
N PRO A 109 18.13 -11.00 -2.51
CA PRO A 109 18.12 -10.42 -1.18
C PRO A 109 17.79 -8.91 -1.29
N GLU A 110 16.82 -8.48 -0.51
CA GLU A 110 16.45 -7.06 -0.43
C GLU A 110 17.24 -6.41 0.70
N PRO A 111 17.82 -5.22 0.49
CA PRO A 111 18.42 -4.47 1.57
C PRO A 111 17.38 -4.18 2.64
N ALA A 112 17.80 -4.16 3.90
CA ALA A 112 16.93 -3.79 5.00
C ALA A 112 16.30 -2.42 4.74
N ASP A 113 15.00 -2.30 4.97
CA ASP A 113 14.30 -1.02 4.89
C ASP A 113 14.89 -0.07 5.95
N ARG A 114 15.63 0.95 5.48
CA ARG A 114 16.25 1.97 6.30
C ARG A 114 15.44 3.27 6.32
N THR A 115 14.19 3.24 5.89
CA THR A 115 13.31 4.39 5.96
C THR A 115 13.17 4.83 7.41
N LYS A 116 13.65 6.01 7.71
CA LYS A 116 13.55 6.60 9.05
C LYS A 116 12.21 7.29 9.22
N ALA A 117 11.69 7.24 10.43
CA ALA A 117 10.57 8.09 10.82
C ALA A 117 10.98 9.57 10.69
N ILE A 118 10.07 10.41 10.28
CA ILE A 118 10.26 11.86 10.26
C ILE A 118 10.20 12.32 11.74
N PRO A 119 11.24 12.99 12.25
CA PRO A 119 11.25 13.44 13.65
C PRO A 119 10.07 14.35 13.98
N LEU A 120 9.54 14.26 15.20
CA LEU A 120 8.43 15.09 15.66
C LEU A 120 8.65 16.60 15.44
N PRO A 121 9.84 17.18 15.74
CA PRO A 121 10.08 18.60 15.50
C PRO A 121 9.99 18.98 14.01
N GLU A 122 10.34 18.07 13.10
CA GLU A 122 10.21 18.30 11.65
C GLU A 122 8.75 18.25 11.20
N LEU A 123 7.97 17.30 11.72
CA LEU A 123 6.52 17.26 11.49
C LEU A 123 5.85 18.53 12.00
N GLU A 124 6.21 18.99 13.19
CA GLU A 124 5.66 20.24 13.74
C GLU A 124 6.00 21.45 12.90
N ARG A 125 7.21 21.54 12.39
CA ARG A 125 7.61 22.61 11.45
C ARG A 125 6.75 22.58 10.18
N LEU A 126 6.52 21.39 9.58
CA LEU A 126 5.66 21.22 8.42
C LEU A 126 4.23 21.72 8.68
N TRP A 127 3.69 21.44 9.86
CA TRP A 127 2.33 21.84 10.22
C TRP A 127 2.19 23.33 10.49
N ARG A 128 3.26 24.01 10.87
CA ARG A 128 3.29 25.46 11.15
C ARG A 128 3.60 26.30 9.91
N ARG A 129 4.07 25.70 8.81
CA ARG A 129 4.42 26.44 7.58
C ARG A 129 3.24 27.28 7.08
N GLU A 130 3.46 28.56 6.84
CA GLU A 130 2.43 29.49 6.35
C GLU A 130 2.21 29.39 4.85
N ASP A 131 3.24 29.03 4.10
CA ASP A 131 3.23 28.84 2.65
C ASP A 131 2.53 27.54 2.20
N VAL A 132 2.06 26.70 3.14
CA VAL A 132 1.32 25.45 2.87
C VAL A 132 -0.15 25.64 3.13
N GLY A 133 -0.98 25.27 2.14
CA GLY A 133 -2.42 25.40 2.21
C GLY A 133 -3.08 24.49 3.28
N VAL A 134 -4.31 24.86 3.66
CA VAL A 134 -5.11 24.09 4.65
C VAL A 134 -5.32 22.65 4.19
N ARG A 135 -5.50 22.42 2.88
CA ARG A 135 -5.72 21.08 2.31
C ARG A 135 -4.53 20.16 2.58
N GLU A 136 -3.34 20.62 2.30
CA GLU A 136 -2.10 19.87 2.49
C GLU A 136 -1.88 19.56 3.96
N LYS A 137 -1.98 20.56 4.81
CA LYS A 137 -1.85 20.41 6.26
C LYS A 137 -2.88 19.42 6.83
N ALA A 138 -4.14 19.49 6.38
CA ALA A 138 -5.19 18.60 6.81
C ALA A 138 -4.91 17.15 6.37
N LEU A 139 -4.48 16.94 5.11
CA LEU A 139 -4.13 15.61 4.60
C LEU A 139 -2.95 15.01 5.37
N TRP A 140 -1.88 15.77 5.55
CA TRP A 140 -0.67 15.27 6.22
C TRP A 140 -0.90 14.98 7.69
N ARG A 141 -1.65 15.85 8.39
CA ARG A 141 -2.07 15.61 9.77
C ARG A 141 -2.95 14.38 9.88
N LEU A 142 -3.95 14.27 9.02
CA LEU A 142 -4.86 13.12 9.03
C LEU A 142 -4.08 11.80 8.82
N LEU A 143 -3.16 11.76 7.85
CA LEU A 143 -2.30 10.59 7.60
C LEU A 143 -1.45 10.20 8.80
N TYR A 144 -0.87 11.18 9.46
CA TYR A 144 -0.05 10.95 10.65
C TYR A 144 -0.91 10.51 11.86
N GLU A 145 -1.97 11.23 12.16
CA GLU A 145 -2.81 10.98 13.35
C GLU A 145 -3.57 9.65 13.25
N THR A 146 -3.97 9.25 12.06
CA THR A 146 -4.71 7.99 11.83
C THR A 146 -3.81 6.80 11.50
N ALA A 147 -2.55 7.04 11.11
CA ALA A 147 -1.68 6.05 10.49
C ALA A 147 -2.30 5.37 9.25
N ALA A 148 -3.25 6.03 8.56
CA ALA A 148 -3.93 5.50 7.38
C ALA A 148 -2.99 5.34 6.18
N ARG A 149 -3.37 4.47 5.22
CA ARG A 149 -2.74 4.49 3.91
C ARG A 149 -3.17 5.73 3.15
N ALA A 150 -2.24 6.33 2.41
CA ALA A 150 -2.55 7.56 1.65
C ALA A 150 -3.71 7.36 0.65
N SER A 151 -3.86 6.16 0.07
CA SER A 151 -5.01 5.84 -0.78
C SER A 151 -6.33 5.80 -0.02
N GLU A 152 -6.34 5.34 1.22
CA GLU A 152 -7.52 5.33 2.09
C GLU A 152 -7.92 6.76 2.45
N ALA A 153 -6.97 7.58 2.91
CA ALA A 153 -7.23 8.99 3.23
C ALA A 153 -7.70 9.80 2.03
N LEU A 154 -7.12 9.59 0.85
CA LEU A 154 -7.52 10.29 -0.37
C LEU A 154 -8.88 9.82 -0.91
N ALA A 155 -9.35 8.63 -0.55
CA ALA A 155 -10.66 8.13 -0.94
C ALA A 155 -11.82 8.70 -0.11
N ILE A 156 -11.55 9.30 1.04
CA ILE A 156 -12.55 9.87 1.97
C ILE A 156 -13.42 10.90 1.25
N ASN A 157 -14.72 10.85 1.55
CA ASN A 157 -15.68 11.90 1.21
C ASN A 157 -16.05 12.72 2.45
N VAL A 158 -16.66 13.87 2.23
CA VAL A 158 -17.12 14.75 3.32
C VAL A 158 -18.16 14.05 4.20
N GLU A 159 -19.08 13.32 3.58
CA GLU A 159 -20.15 12.55 4.25
C GLU A 159 -19.66 11.34 5.06
N ASP A 160 -18.40 10.95 4.92
CA ASP A 160 -17.81 9.89 5.73
C ASP A 160 -17.26 10.36 7.08
N LEU A 161 -17.20 11.69 7.28
CA LEU A 161 -16.64 12.31 8.49
C LEU A 161 -17.64 12.34 9.65
N ASP A 162 -17.21 11.87 10.80
CA ASP A 162 -17.83 12.08 12.09
C ASP A 162 -16.91 13.00 12.92
N LEU A 163 -17.12 14.30 12.75
CA LEU A 163 -16.26 15.33 13.38
C LEU A 163 -16.42 15.38 14.88
N GLU A 164 -17.61 15.09 15.40
CA GLU A 164 -17.92 15.09 16.83
C GLU A 164 -17.10 14.01 17.54
N ASN A 165 -17.10 12.80 16.99
CA ASN A 165 -16.36 11.67 17.54
C ASN A 165 -14.92 11.55 17.01
N LYS A 166 -14.44 12.53 16.26
CA LYS A 166 -13.07 12.58 15.67
C LYS A 166 -12.69 11.29 14.93
N ARG A 167 -13.60 10.80 14.09
CA ARG A 167 -13.40 9.58 13.30
C ARG A 167 -13.90 9.75 11.87
N VAL A 168 -13.46 8.89 11.00
CA VAL A 168 -13.90 8.86 9.61
C VAL A 168 -14.07 7.41 9.16
N ARG A 169 -15.15 7.18 8.44
CA ARG A 169 -15.47 5.88 7.86
C ARG A 169 -14.62 5.64 6.62
N VAL A 170 -14.04 4.46 6.52
CA VAL A 170 -13.27 4.02 5.35
C VAL A 170 -13.66 2.60 4.95
N CYS A 171 -13.58 2.31 3.65
CA CYS A 171 -13.73 0.95 3.16
C CYS A 171 -12.35 0.28 3.11
N SER A 172 -12.19 -0.81 3.84
CA SER A 172 -10.98 -1.62 3.82
C SER A 172 -10.87 -2.43 2.52
N LYS A 173 -9.72 -3.05 2.28
CA LYS A 173 -9.44 -3.82 1.06
C LYS A 173 -10.40 -5.00 0.82
N GLY A 174 -11.14 -5.46 1.83
CA GLY A 174 -12.12 -6.54 1.77
C GLY A 174 -13.55 -6.06 1.49
N GLY A 175 -13.80 -4.75 1.50
CA GLY A 175 -15.15 -4.17 1.44
C GLY A 175 -15.75 -3.93 2.82
N ASP A 176 -15.07 -4.32 3.89
CA ASP A 176 -15.51 -4.06 5.26
C ASP A 176 -15.42 -2.57 5.58
N ILE A 177 -16.38 -2.08 6.35
CA ILE A 177 -16.38 -0.71 6.86
C ILE A 177 -15.55 -0.67 8.13
N ASP A 178 -14.61 0.28 8.16
CA ASP A 178 -13.69 0.48 9.26
C ASP A 178 -13.62 1.95 9.65
N TRP A 179 -13.14 2.25 10.87
CA TRP A 179 -13.06 3.61 11.39
C TRP A 179 -11.62 4.04 11.63
N LEU A 180 -11.24 5.17 11.07
CA LEU A 180 -9.97 5.84 11.37
C LEU A 180 -10.23 6.94 12.42
N HIS A 181 -9.53 6.85 13.54
CA HIS A 181 -9.62 7.85 14.61
C HIS A 181 -8.50 8.89 14.46
N PHE A 182 -8.89 10.16 14.33
CA PHE A 182 -7.97 11.28 14.24
C PHE A 182 -7.97 12.13 15.53
N GLN A 183 -7.00 13.04 15.64
CA GLN A 183 -6.79 13.85 16.84
C GLN A 183 -7.22 15.30 16.60
N THR A 184 -6.96 16.15 17.60
CA THR A 184 -7.35 17.56 17.61
C THR A 184 -6.74 18.37 16.44
N GLY A 185 -5.55 17.98 15.95
CA GLY A 185 -4.92 18.66 14.83
C GLY A 185 -5.76 18.58 13.55
N SER A 186 -6.17 17.38 13.18
CA SER A 186 -7.10 17.17 12.06
C SER A 186 -8.47 17.76 12.34
N ALA A 187 -9.01 17.58 13.56
CA ALA A 187 -10.32 18.11 13.93
C ALA A 187 -10.44 19.64 13.76
N ARG A 188 -9.36 20.39 13.95
CA ARG A 188 -9.33 21.85 13.73
C ARG A 188 -9.21 22.24 12.25
N LEU A 189 -8.59 21.41 11.42
CA LEU A 189 -8.35 21.73 10.01
C LEU A 189 -9.48 21.26 9.09
N LEU A 190 -10.13 20.15 9.41
CA LEU A 190 -11.15 19.54 8.56
C LEU A 190 -12.35 20.46 8.32
N PRO A 191 -12.96 21.13 9.32
CA PRO A 191 -14.07 22.07 9.08
C PRO A 191 -13.67 23.21 8.14
N ARG A 192 -12.45 23.74 8.29
CA ARG A 192 -11.92 24.81 7.42
C ARG A 192 -11.68 24.31 5.98
N LEU A 193 -11.26 23.05 5.81
CA LEU A 193 -11.09 22.42 4.50
C LEU A 193 -12.44 22.18 3.81
N ILE A 194 -13.42 21.73 4.56
CA ILE A 194 -14.77 21.43 4.05
C ILE A 194 -15.45 22.70 3.53
N GLY A 195 -15.39 23.81 4.30
CA GLY A 195 -15.89 25.09 3.87
C GLY A 195 -17.38 25.10 3.51
N GLY A 196 -18.22 24.37 4.26
CA GLY A 196 -19.66 24.26 4.04
C GLY A 196 -20.10 23.16 3.07
N ARG A 197 -19.18 22.44 2.41
CA ARG A 197 -19.52 21.27 1.57
C ARG A 197 -20.11 20.14 2.42
N THR A 198 -21.16 19.51 1.92
CA THR A 198 -21.86 18.43 2.63
C THR A 198 -21.54 17.04 2.07
N ARG A 199 -21.00 16.94 0.85
CA ARG A 199 -20.74 15.66 0.17
C ARG A 199 -19.61 15.75 -0.86
N GLY A 200 -19.20 14.58 -1.33
CA GLY A 200 -18.17 14.42 -2.36
C GLY A 200 -16.75 14.38 -1.79
N PRO A 201 -15.72 14.30 -2.65
CA PRO A 201 -14.34 14.09 -2.21
C PRO A 201 -13.86 15.12 -1.19
N LEU A 202 -13.29 14.65 -0.07
CA LEU A 202 -12.77 15.55 0.97
C LEU A 202 -11.60 16.39 0.45
N PHE A 203 -10.64 15.77 -0.20
CA PHE A 203 -9.46 16.43 -0.75
C PHE A 203 -9.64 16.65 -2.24
N LEU A 204 -9.66 17.92 -2.66
CA LEU A 204 -9.92 18.33 -4.03
C LEU A 204 -8.64 18.78 -4.75
N ALA A 205 -8.57 18.57 -6.05
CA ALA A 205 -7.56 19.16 -6.92
C ALA A 205 -7.70 20.69 -7.00
N ASP A 206 -6.62 21.38 -7.37
CA ASP A 206 -6.60 22.86 -7.43
C ASP A 206 -7.52 23.43 -8.52
N ARG A 207 -7.66 22.71 -9.63
CA ARG A 207 -8.42 23.15 -10.80
C ARG A 207 -9.52 22.15 -11.15
N ARG A 208 -10.53 22.61 -11.84
CA ARG A 208 -11.52 21.74 -12.48
C ARG A 208 -10.85 20.90 -13.57
N PRO A 209 -11.26 19.64 -13.76
CA PRO A 209 -10.76 18.82 -14.84
C PRO A 209 -11.17 19.41 -16.20
N VAL A 210 -10.30 19.26 -17.19
CA VAL A 210 -10.66 19.58 -18.59
C VAL A 210 -11.62 18.51 -19.13
N PRO A 211 -12.51 18.84 -20.10
CA PRO A 211 -13.51 17.91 -20.61
C PRO A 211 -12.95 16.53 -21.01
N ALA A 212 -11.83 16.52 -21.73
CA ALA A 212 -11.17 15.29 -22.20
C ALA A 212 -10.61 14.39 -21.08
N ARG A 213 -10.51 14.88 -19.82
CA ARG A 213 -9.95 14.16 -18.66
C ARG A 213 -10.89 14.22 -17.46
N THR A 214 -12.18 14.35 -17.71
CA THR A 214 -13.19 14.40 -16.62
C THR A 214 -13.30 13.03 -15.95
N PRO A 215 -13.02 12.93 -14.64
CA PRO A 215 -13.16 11.68 -13.90
C PRO A 215 -14.64 11.33 -13.70
N ALA A 216 -14.90 10.11 -13.20
CA ALA A 216 -16.23 9.67 -12.82
C ALA A 216 -16.88 10.63 -11.83
N THR A 217 -18.22 10.69 -11.81
CA THR A 217 -19.00 11.60 -10.95
C THR A 217 -18.67 11.43 -9.46
N VAL A 218 -18.40 10.19 -9.02
CA VAL A 218 -18.01 9.86 -7.64
C VAL A 218 -16.68 10.51 -7.23
N ASP A 219 -15.81 10.80 -8.18
CA ASP A 219 -14.53 11.46 -7.96
C ASP A 219 -14.55 12.97 -8.24
N ARG A 220 -15.75 13.56 -8.32
CA ARG A 220 -15.93 15.00 -8.47
C ARG A 220 -16.79 15.57 -7.34
N CYS A 221 -16.40 16.73 -6.85
CA CYS A 221 -17.24 17.48 -5.93
C CYS A 221 -18.45 18.02 -6.69
N PRO A 222 -19.68 17.72 -6.26
CA PRO A 222 -20.90 18.20 -6.94
C PRO A 222 -21.06 19.73 -6.89
N GLU A 223 -20.57 20.35 -5.83
CA GLU A 223 -20.72 21.80 -5.59
C GLU A 223 -19.65 22.61 -6.36
N THR A 224 -18.41 22.13 -6.39
CA THR A 224 -17.29 22.88 -6.99
C THR A 224 -16.91 22.42 -8.40
N GLY A 225 -17.31 21.21 -8.78
CA GLY A 225 -16.90 20.55 -10.02
C GLY A 225 -15.43 20.08 -10.04
N ARG A 226 -14.68 20.30 -8.95
CA ARG A 226 -13.28 19.88 -8.83
C ARG A 226 -13.17 18.37 -8.64
N ALA A 227 -12.12 17.78 -9.19
CA ALA A 227 -11.83 16.37 -9.02
C ALA A 227 -11.19 16.07 -7.65
N ARG A 228 -11.29 14.83 -7.21
CA ARG A 228 -10.53 14.27 -6.09
C ARG A 228 -9.03 14.48 -6.32
N LEU A 229 -8.30 14.84 -5.28
CA LEU A 229 -6.84 14.97 -5.31
C LEU A 229 -6.20 13.61 -5.63
N SER A 230 -5.43 13.54 -6.69
CA SER A 230 -4.75 12.30 -7.06
C SER A 230 -3.58 12.00 -6.13
N TYR A 231 -3.31 10.70 -5.88
CA TYR A 231 -2.16 10.26 -5.10
C TYR A 231 -0.84 10.87 -5.61
N ARG A 232 -0.64 10.87 -6.93
CA ARG A 232 0.59 11.41 -7.54
C ARG A 232 0.78 12.90 -7.21
N ARG A 233 -0.28 13.70 -7.23
CA ARG A 233 -0.19 15.13 -6.90
C ARG A 233 0.02 15.33 -5.39
N ALA A 234 -0.69 14.59 -4.56
CA ALA A 234 -0.52 14.63 -3.10
C ALA A 234 0.91 14.25 -2.68
N GLU A 235 1.47 13.19 -3.27
CA GLU A 235 2.85 12.75 -3.05
C GLU A 235 3.86 13.81 -3.50
N ALA A 236 3.67 14.43 -4.68
CA ALA A 236 4.56 15.48 -5.18
C ALA A 236 4.58 16.70 -4.25
N LEU A 237 3.40 17.16 -3.80
CA LEU A 237 3.28 18.29 -2.87
C LEU A 237 3.95 18.01 -1.52
N PHE A 238 3.80 16.78 -1.01
CA PHE A 238 4.45 16.40 0.25
C PHE A 238 5.96 16.31 0.11
N ARG A 239 6.47 15.71 -0.97
CA ARG A 239 7.91 15.63 -1.25
C ARG A 239 8.55 17.01 -1.35
N GLU A 240 7.91 17.92 -2.05
CA GLU A 240 8.38 19.29 -2.18
C GLU A 240 8.44 20.00 -0.82
N ALA A 241 7.38 19.91 -0.04
CA ALA A 241 7.27 20.57 1.24
C ALA A 241 8.20 19.97 2.33
N SER A 242 8.44 18.67 2.28
CA SER A 242 9.20 17.94 3.31
C SER A 242 10.68 17.72 2.97
N GLY A 243 11.17 18.25 1.85
CA GLY A 243 12.54 18.02 1.41
C GLY A 243 12.81 16.57 0.96
N GLY A 244 11.79 15.90 0.39
CA GLY A 244 11.96 14.58 -0.24
C GLY A 244 11.25 13.40 0.45
N CYS A 245 10.61 13.60 1.60
CA CYS A 245 9.87 12.55 2.28
C CYS A 245 8.63 12.12 1.46
N THR A 246 8.19 10.87 1.66
CA THR A 246 7.01 10.31 1.02
C THR A 246 5.79 10.35 1.94
N LEU A 247 4.58 10.36 1.38
CA LEU A 247 3.35 10.23 2.18
C LEU A 247 3.33 8.95 3.02
N HIS A 248 3.97 7.87 2.53
CA HIS A 248 4.08 6.63 3.29
C HIS A 248 4.92 6.80 4.57
N GLN A 249 5.91 7.71 4.55
CA GLN A 249 6.70 8.00 5.74
C GLN A 249 5.88 8.66 6.87
N LEU A 250 4.78 9.36 6.58
CA LEU A 250 3.88 9.87 7.63
C LEU A 250 3.27 8.71 8.42
N ARG A 251 2.78 7.69 7.72
CA ARG A 251 2.28 6.48 8.36
C ARG A 251 3.38 5.72 9.10
N HIS A 252 4.56 5.60 8.50
CA HIS A 252 5.73 5.02 9.13
C HIS A 252 6.08 5.74 10.42
N SER A 253 6.16 7.07 10.40
CA SER A 253 6.46 7.91 11.56
C SER A 253 5.41 7.77 12.66
N ALA A 254 4.13 7.77 12.30
CA ALA A 254 3.04 7.57 13.26
C ALA A 254 3.19 6.25 14.02
N LEU A 255 3.45 5.16 13.32
CA LEU A 255 3.60 3.84 13.92
C LEU A 255 4.88 3.72 14.75
N THR A 256 5.99 4.32 14.29
CA THR A 256 7.25 4.35 15.04
C THR A 256 7.09 5.13 16.34
N HIS A 257 6.54 6.34 16.28
CA HIS A 257 6.35 7.17 17.47
C HIS A 257 5.37 6.55 18.48
N LEU A 258 4.33 5.86 18.01
CA LEU A 258 3.42 5.12 18.90
C LEU A 258 4.12 3.91 19.54
N ALA A 259 4.97 3.20 18.80
CA ALA A 259 5.76 2.11 19.33
C ALA A 259 6.79 2.60 20.39
N GLU A 260 7.43 3.75 20.15
CA GLU A 260 8.31 4.41 21.11
C GLU A 260 7.58 4.86 22.38
N GLN A 261 6.28 5.14 22.30
CA GLN A 261 5.39 5.40 23.42
C GLN A 261 4.87 4.12 24.11
N ASN A 262 5.43 2.96 23.79
CA ASN A 262 5.06 1.65 24.33
C ASN A 262 3.60 1.22 24.03
N VAL A 263 3.00 1.72 22.97
CA VAL A 263 1.69 1.23 22.51
C VAL A 263 1.82 -0.22 22.07
N SER A 264 0.97 -1.08 22.60
CA SER A 264 1.04 -2.53 22.35
C SER A 264 0.84 -2.89 20.88
N LEU A 265 1.47 -3.98 20.44
CA LEU A 265 1.36 -4.44 19.06
C LEU A 265 -0.08 -4.66 18.58
N PRO A 266 -1.01 -5.24 19.36
CA PRO A 266 -2.42 -5.35 18.99
C PRO A 266 -3.09 -4.00 18.73
N LEU A 267 -2.81 -2.97 19.54
CA LEU A 267 -3.34 -1.64 19.35
C LEU A 267 -2.76 -0.95 18.10
N LEU A 268 -1.46 -1.16 17.82
CA LEU A 268 -0.83 -0.69 16.58
C LEU A 268 -1.46 -1.37 15.35
N MET A 269 -1.76 -2.67 15.44
CA MET A 269 -2.47 -3.41 14.37
C MET A 269 -3.86 -2.85 14.13
N ALA A 270 -4.64 -2.68 15.18
CA ALA A 270 -5.98 -2.11 15.11
C ALA A 270 -5.97 -0.71 14.51
N LYS A 271 -5.09 0.19 15.01
CA LYS A 271 -4.99 1.56 14.51
C LYS A 271 -4.57 1.64 13.04
N SER A 272 -3.74 0.74 12.59
CA SER A 272 -3.16 0.79 11.24
C SER A 272 -3.81 -0.16 10.24
N HIS A 273 -4.80 -0.94 10.68
CA HIS A 273 -5.47 -1.97 9.87
C HIS A 273 -4.47 -2.92 9.18
N HIS A 274 -3.43 -3.36 9.93
CA HIS A 274 -2.53 -4.39 9.46
C HIS A 274 -3.09 -5.77 9.80
N ALA A 275 -3.30 -6.59 8.77
CA ALA A 275 -3.76 -7.98 8.94
C ALA A 275 -2.68 -8.92 9.48
N SER A 276 -1.39 -8.54 9.37
CA SER A 276 -0.27 -9.40 9.77
C SER A 276 0.68 -8.68 10.74
N PRO A 277 0.97 -9.30 11.90
CA PRO A 277 1.97 -8.80 12.85
C PRO A 277 3.35 -8.60 12.20
N ARG A 278 3.72 -9.47 11.26
CA ARG A 278 5.01 -9.42 10.56
C ARG A 278 5.24 -8.06 9.87
N SER A 279 4.17 -7.44 9.37
CA SER A 279 4.26 -6.12 8.73
C SER A 279 4.59 -5.01 9.71
N LEU A 280 4.29 -5.21 11.01
CA LEU A 280 4.55 -4.23 12.08
C LEU A 280 5.82 -4.52 12.88
N GLN A 281 6.42 -5.69 12.76
CA GLN A 281 7.63 -6.06 13.51
C GLN A 281 8.78 -5.06 13.33
N ARG A 282 8.84 -4.38 12.18
CA ARG A 282 9.86 -3.33 11.93
C ARG A 282 9.67 -2.10 12.80
N TYR A 283 8.45 -1.84 13.30
CA TYR A 283 8.14 -0.72 14.20
C TYR A 283 8.22 -1.14 15.68
N ALA A 284 7.96 -2.41 15.96
CA ALA A 284 7.88 -2.97 17.31
C ALA A 284 9.20 -3.63 17.75
N ARG A 285 10.34 -3.04 17.42
CA ARG A 285 11.64 -3.47 17.98
C ARG A 285 11.96 -2.57 19.17
N PRO A 286 11.56 -2.94 20.40
CA PRO A 286 11.92 -2.16 21.58
C PRO A 286 13.44 -2.12 21.73
N GLY A 287 14.00 -0.94 21.92
CA GLY A 287 15.40 -0.79 22.30
C GLY A 287 15.66 -1.37 23.69
N ALA A 288 16.92 -1.63 24.01
CA ALA A 288 17.32 -2.14 25.35
C ALA A 288 16.80 -1.21 26.48
N GLU A 289 16.75 0.08 26.26
CA GLU A 289 16.23 1.07 27.22
C GLU A 289 14.72 0.89 27.49
N ALA A 290 13.92 0.60 26.47
CA ALA A 290 12.49 0.35 26.62
C ALA A 290 12.24 -0.94 27.42
N VAL A 291 13.05 -1.97 27.21
CA VAL A 291 13.00 -3.23 27.98
C VAL A 291 13.40 -2.98 29.43
N ALA A 292 14.47 -2.22 29.68
CA ALA A 292 14.91 -1.85 31.01
C ALA A 292 13.85 -1.02 31.76
N ALA A 293 13.24 -0.03 31.09
CA ALA A 293 12.18 0.80 31.68
C ALA A 293 10.94 -0.04 32.03
N MET A 294 10.52 -0.96 31.15
CA MET A 294 9.42 -1.88 31.42
C MET A 294 9.74 -2.80 32.61
N THR A 295 10.95 -3.35 32.63
CA THR A 295 11.39 -4.24 33.75
C THR A 295 11.38 -3.48 35.07
N ALA A 296 11.90 -2.25 35.10
CA ALA A 296 11.88 -1.40 36.28
C ALA A 296 10.45 -0.99 36.71
N ALA A 297 9.53 -0.77 35.76
CA ALA A 297 8.14 -0.43 36.05
C ALA A 297 7.34 -1.63 36.62
N THR A 298 7.73 -2.83 36.25
CA THR A 298 7.08 -4.08 36.74
C THR A 298 7.73 -4.66 37.98
N ASP A 299 8.80 -4.05 38.53
CA ASP A 299 9.48 -4.52 39.73
C ASP A 299 8.58 -4.39 40.97
N PRO A 300 8.22 -5.50 41.63
CA PRO A 300 7.38 -5.47 42.82
C PRO A 300 8.01 -4.74 44.01
N ALA A 301 9.34 -4.65 44.08
CA ALA A 301 10.05 -3.93 45.12
C ALA A 301 9.82 -2.40 45.03
N ARG A 302 9.66 -1.87 43.83
CA ARG A 302 9.36 -0.45 43.59
C ARG A 302 7.93 -0.09 43.98
N ARG A 303 6.95 -0.98 43.78
CA ARG A 303 5.56 -0.78 44.21
C ARG A 303 5.44 -0.68 45.74
N ARG A 304 6.16 -1.53 46.46
CA ARG A 304 6.15 -1.53 47.94
C ARG A 304 6.75 -0.27 48.58
N ASN A 305 7.62 0.44 47.85
CA ASN A 305 8.20 1.70 48.34
C ASN A 305 7.31 2.91 48.11
N LEU A 306 6.40 2.88 47.11
CA LEU A 306 5.40 3.93 46.90
C LEU A 306 4.27 3.85 47.92
N ASP A 307 3.82 2.65 48.28
CA ASP A 307 2.78 2.40 49.31
C ASP A 307 3.25 2.69 50.76
N ARG A 308 4.55 2.96 50.97
CA ARG A 308 5.11 3.37 52.27
C ARG A 308 5.31 4.88 52.41
N LEU A 309 5.06 5.66 51.39
CA LEU A 309 5.22 7.12 51.36
C LEU A 309 3.87 7.85 51.32
N GLU A 310 2.77 7.11 51.24
CA GLU A 310 1.40 7.56 51.50
C GLU A 310 0.98 7.18 52.94
#